data_68489e2526614f6c899dddf0fd64d59f
#
_entry.id   68489e2526614f6c899dddf0fd64d59f
#
_cell.length_a   1.000
_cell.length_b   1.000
_cell.length_c   1.000
_cell.angle_alpha   90.00
_cell.angle_beta   90.00
_cell.angle_gamma   90.00
#
_symmetry.space_group_name_H-M   'P 1'
#
loop_
_entity.id
_entity.type
_entity.pdbx_description
1 polymer ?
#
loop_
_entity_poly.entity_id
_entity_poly.type
_entity_poly.pdbx_seq_one_letter_code
_entity_poly.pdbx_strand_id
1 'polypeptide(L)'
;MSVGRKTVLGVIAVLVILTAGAYGLGFWYFSSHFLPGTVIGEMDCSLKTVEEAQELLAAKAGSYVLAVETRHNGVESITAQEAGLTYRPDGLLNLYLREQEPAGWFLKFGKSRTYEISSFVYDEQKLSSAVLGLDCLQTANMTEPVDARIYETGDGFAIAPEEEGTALEPRKVFDAVANAITAGASRVNLEEAGCYKKPAVYRDDAGLQKNLQQMNALTKAYITYDFGDRKETVDRNVIKNWLKIDENGDCVLDRTKVAAYVNDLGYRYDTFGCSRQFTTYDGREITLASGGDYGWAIDQEAETTGLMEAVIR
;
A
#
# COMPACT_ATOMS: atom_id res chain seq x y z
N MET A 1 -56.11 49.22 -53.78
CA MET A 1 -55.37 48.10 -53.21
C MET A 1 -53.82 48.15 -53.35
N SER A 2 -53.21 49.27 -53.75
CA SER A 2 -51.71 49.32 -53.96
C SER A 2 -50.88 49.96 -52.83
N VAL A 3 -51.52 50.75 -51.95
CA VAL A 3 -50.81 51.44 -50.87
C VAL A 3 -50.42 50.50 -49.75
N GLY A 4 -51.30 49.56 -49.35
CA GLY A 4 -51.00 48.62 -48.27
C GLY A 4 -49.87 47.63 -48.61
N ARG A 5 -49.69 47.24 -49.90
CA ARG A 5 -48.64 46.33 -50.34
C ARG A 5 -47.22 46.97 -50.29
N LYS A 6 -47.12 48.27 -50.60
CA LYS A 6 -45.88 49.04 -50.49
C LYS A 6 -45.46 49.26 -49.04
N THR A 7 -46.42 49.48 -48.13
CA THR A 7 -46.19 49.68 -46.72
C THR A 7 -45.71 48.34 -46.08
N VAL A 8 -46.37 47.21 -46.42
CA VAL A 8 -45.96 45.90 -45.97
C VAL A 8 -44.54 45.49 -46.47
N LEU A 9 -44.23 45.77 -47.73
CA LEU A 9 -42.92 45.58 -48.29
C LEU A 9 -41.85 46.45 -47.58
N GLY A 10 -42.19 47.71 -47.27
CA GLY A 10 -41.31 48.60 -46.49
C GLY A 10 -41.01 48.07 -45.08
N VAL A 11 -42.04 47.58 -44.38
CA VAL A 11 -41.86 47.00 -43.04
C VAL A 11 -40.98 45.72 -43.11
N ILE A 12 -41.20 44.81 -44.07
CA ILE A 12 -40.38 43.61 -44.28
C ILE A 12 -38.95 44.02 -44.58
N ALA A 13 -38.71 45.02 -45.45
CA ALA A 13 -37.34 45.46 -45.76
C ALA A 13 -36.61 45.99 -44.49
N VAL A 14 -37.29 46.79 -43.66
CA VAL A 14 -36.72 47.26 -42.38
C VAL A 14 -36.43 46.13 -41.45
N LEU A 15 -37.35 45.16 -41.30
CA LEU A 15 -37.09 43.97 -40.46
C LEU A 15 -35.90 43.15 -40.97
N VAL A 16 -35.72 42.92 -42.26
CA VAL A 16 -34.58 42.22 -42.85
C VAL A 16 -33.29 43.00 -42.61
N ILE A 17 -33.27 44.31 -42.71
CA ILE A 17 -32.08 45.12 -42.41
C ILE A 17 -31.72 45.04 -40.92
N LEU A 18 -32.71 45.13 -40.04
CA LEU A 18 -32.47 45.00 -38.58
C LEU A 18 -31.98 43.64 -38.20
N THR A 19 -32.55 42.55 -38.75
CA THR A 19 -32.10 41.21 -38.48
C THR A 19 -30.71 40.94 -39.06
N ALA A 20 -30.41 41.42 -40.26
CA ALA A 20 -29.06 41.31 -40.86
C ALA A 20 -28.03 42.14 -40.05
N GLY A 21 -28.41 43.33 -39.58
CA GLY A 21 -27.55 44.13 -38.69
C GLY A 21 -27.27 43.44 -37.37
N ALA A 22 -28.31 42.92 -36.72
CA ALA A 22 -28.16 42.17 -35.46
C ALA A 22 -27.32 40.91 -35.64
N TYR A 23 -27.52 40.19 -36.75
CA TYR A 23 -26.70 39.01 -37.09
C TYR A 23 -25.23 39.40 -37.30
N GLY A 24 -24.96 40.44 -38.07
CA GLY A 24 -23.60 40.92 -38.34
C GLY A 24 -22.87 41.40 -37.09
N LEU A 25 -23.57 42.12 -36.20
CA LEU A 25 -23.01 42.54 -34.90
C LEU A 25 -22.70 41.33 -34.02
N GLY A 26 -23.61 40.37 -33.95
CA GLY A 26 -23.39 39.15 -33.20
C GLY A 26 -22.21 38.31 -33.75
N PHE A 27 -22.13 38.16 -35.08
CA PHE A 27 -20.99 37.50 -35.73
C PHE A 27 -19.65 38.19 -35.41
N TRP A 28 -19.60 39.53 -35.54
CA TRP A 28 -18.40 40.30 -35.21
C TRP A 28 -18.03 40.17 -33.73
N TYR A 29 -18.97 40.25 -32.80
CA TYR A 29 -18.76 40.12 -31.38
C TYR A 29 -18.23 38.70 -31.02
N PHE A 30 -18.91 37.65 -31.45
CA PHE A 30 -18.54 36.28 -31.17
C PHE A 30 -17.35 35.77 -31.99
N SER A 31 -16.80 36.57 -32.89
CA SER A 31 -15.50 36.24 -33.53
C SER A 31 -14.34 36.45 -32.58
N SER A 32 -14.51 37.22 -31.49
CA SER A 32 -13.48 37.51 -30.48
C SER A 32 -13.89 37.12 -29.05
N HIS A 33 -15.15 36.74 -28.83
CA HIS A 33 -15.69 36.42 -27.51
C HIS A 33 -16.27 35.01 -27.52
N PHE A 34 -16.11 34.30 -26.40
CA PHE A 34 -16.73 33.00 -26.19
C PHE A 34 -18.26 33.11 -26.14
N LEU A 35 -18.95 32.10 -26.66
CA LEU A 35 -20.39 32.02 -26.62
C LEU A 35 -20.92 31.87 -25.19
N PRO A 36 -22.17 32.36 -24.90
CA PRO A 36 -22.82 32.09 -23.62
C PRO A 36 -22.88 30.59 -23.32
N GLY A 37 -22.62 30.21 -22.06
CA GLY A 37 -22.55 28.81 -21.62
C GLY A 37 -21.24 28.11 -21.90
N THR A 38 -20.17 28.86 -22.26
CA THR A 38 -18.83 28.31 -22.41
C THR A 38 -18.15 28.19 -21.06
N VAL A 39 -17.77 26.95 -20.68
CA VAL A 39 -17.03 26.61 -19.48
C VAL A 39 -15.69 26.01 -19.90
N ILE A 40 -14.58 26.49 -19.35
CA ILE A 40 -13.22 25.98 -19.62
C ILE A 40 -12.62 25.51 -18.30
N GLY A 41 -12.36 24.22 -18.18
CA GLY A 41 -12.16 23.57 -16.90
C GLY A 41 -13.44 23.72 -16.05
N GLU A 42 -13.34 24.37 -14.91
CA GLU A 42 -14.49 24.71 -14.05
C GLU A 42 -14.88 26.20 -14.11
N MET A 43 -14.27 26.97 -15.02
CA MET A 43 -14.42 28.43 -15.09
C MET A 43 -15.44 28.85 -16.15
N ASP A 44 -16.38 29.70 -15.77
CA ASP A 44 -17.33 30.32 -16.72
C ASP A 44 -16.59 31.38 -17.53
N CYS A 45 -16.36 31.08 -18.79
CA CYS A 45 -15.74 31.95 -19.79
C CYS A 45 -16.78 32.59 -20.74
N SER A 46 -18.07 32.51 -20.42
CA SER A 46 -19.15 33.12 -21.23
C SER A 46 -18.87 34.58 -21.49
N LEU A 47 -19.02 35.00 -22.75
CA LEU A 47 -18.90 36.40 -23.21
C LEU A 47 -17.51 37.01 -22.97
N LYS A 48 -16.52 36.25 -22.63
CA LYS A 48 -15.14 36.70 -22.39
C LYS A 48 -14.31 36.60 -23.66
N THR A 49 -13.30 37.46 -23.78
CA THR A 49 -12.25 37.33 -24.80
C THR A 49 -11.28 36.21 -24.39
N VAL A 50 -10.39 35.85 -25.29
CA VAL A 50 -9.30 34.89 -24.99
C VAL A 50 -8.40 35.42 -23.87
N GLU A 51 -8.09 36.73 -23.92
CA GLU A 51 -7.25 37.41 -22.93
C GLU A 51 -7.89 37.37 -21.53
N GLU A 52 -9.19 37.77 -21.45
CA GLU A 52 -9.94 37.70 -20.19
C GLU A 52 -10.04 36.28 -19.63
N ALA A 53 -10.25 35.29 -20.50
CA ALA A 53 -10.24 33.90 -20.10
C ALA A 53 -8.84 33.42 -19.57
N GLN A 54 -7.73 33.87 -20.20
CA GLN A 54 -6.39 33.64 -19.74
C GLN A 54 -6.13 34.25 -18.36
N GLU A 55 -6.56 35.48 -18.12
CA GLU A 55 -6.46 36.15 -16.82
C GLU A 55 -7.23 35.37 -15.72
N LEU A 56 -8.44 34.91 -16.01
CA LEU A 56 -9.19 34.08 -15.08
C LEU A 56 -8.48 32.77 -14.75
N LEU A 57 -7.94 32.08 -15.75
CA LEU A 57 -7.21 30.84 -15.56
C LEU A 57 -5.91 31.05 -14.79
N ALA A 58 -5.20 32.17 -15.05
CA ALA A 58 -4.02 32.54 -14.30
C ALA A 58 -4.35 32.86 -12.83
N ALA A 59 -5.46 33.57 -12.58
CA ALA A 59 -5.93 33.84 -11.23
C ALA A 59 -6.34 32.53 -10.49
N LYS A 60 -7.02 31.60 -11.18
CA LYS A 60 -7.36 30.27 -10.64
C LYS A 60 -6.10 29.48 -10.31
N ALA A 61 -5.10 29.46 -11.22
CA ALA A 61 -3.82 28.82 -10.95
C ALA A 61 -3.16 29.37 -9.68
N GLY A 62 -3.13 30.70 -9.52
CA GLY A 62 -2.53 31.35 -8.34
C GLY A 62 -3.26 31.09 -7.01
N SER A 63 -4.56 30.80 -7.06
CA SER A 63 -5.39 30.50 -5.89
C SER A 63 -5.57 29.00 -5.62
N TYR A 64 -4.93 28.14 -6.41
CA TYR A 64 -5.09 26.71 -6.29
C TYR A 64 -4.47 26.19 -4.98
N VAL A 65 -5.18 25.28 -4.33
CA VAL A 65 -4.72 24.55 -3.14
C VAL A 65 -5.11 23.09 -3.34
N LEU A 66 -4.13 22.19 -3.25
CA LEU A 66 -4.35 20.77 -3.25
C LEU A 66 -4.40 20.27 -1.81
N ALA A 67 -5.50 19.61 -1.43
CA ALA A 67 -5.60 18.89 -0.18
C ALA A 67 -4.93 17.49 -0.34
N VAL A 68 -3.99 17.18 0.54
CA VAL A 68 -3.28 15.90 0.59
C VAL A 68 -3.83 15.10 1.77
N GLU A 69 -4.65 14.10 1.47
CA GLU A 69 -5.30 13.25 2.47
C GLU A 69 -4.40 12.06 2.83
N THR A 70 -4.14 11.88 4.13
CA THR A 70 -3.32 10.80 4.68
C THR A 70 -4.15 9.78 5.44
N ARG A 71 -3.55 8.64 5.83
CA ARG A 71 -4.17 7.67 6.75
C ARG A 71 -4.66 8.36 8.03
N HIS A 72 -5.68 7.79 8.65
CA HIS A 72 -6.28 8.27 9.89
C HIS A 72 -6.89 9.68 9.80
N ASN A 73 -7.39 10.04 8.60
CA ASN A 73 -8.05 11.32 8.32
C ASN A 73 -7.18 12.57 8.50
N GLY A 74 -5.86 12.42 8.39
CA GLY A 74 -4.95 13.57 8.31
C GLY A 74 -5.14 14.29 6.98
N VAL A 75 -5.08 15.62 7.00
CA VAL A 75 -5.14 16.45 5.78
C VAL A 75 -4.06 17.52 5.88
N GLU A 76 -3.21 17.54 4.87
CA GLU A 76 -2.23 18.61 4.66
C GLU A 76 -2.57 19.34 3.36
N SER A 77 -1.87 20.38 3.02
CA SER A 77 -2.14 21.13 1.78
C SER A 77 -0.87 21.60 1.11
N ILE A 78 -0.91 21.66 -0.22
CA ILE A 78 0.12 22.27 -1.05
C ILE A 78 -0.55 23.42 -1.82
N THR A 79 -0.05 24.63 -1.65
CA THR A 79 -0.54 25.82 -2.33
C THR A 79 0.10 25.97 -3.72
N ALA A 80 -0.56 26.76 -4.58
CA ALA A 80 -0.01 27.14 -5.88
C ALA A 80 1.40 27.76 -5.79
N GLN A 81 1.62 28.57 -4.77
CA GLN A 81 2.92 29.24 -4.56
C GLN A 81 4.03 28.24 -4.22
N GLU A 82 3.73 27.27 -3.34
CA GLU A 82 4.68 26.21 -2.95
C GLU A 82 4.98 25.26 -4.12
N ALA A 83 3.98 24.92 -4.94
CA ALA A 83 4.14 24.13 -6.15
C ALA A 83 4.78 24.90 -7.31
N GLY A 84 4.86 26.24 -7.23
CA GLY A 84 5.24 27.08 -8.35
C GLY A 84 4.28 26.95 -9.54
N LEU A 85 2.97 26.76 -9.23
CA LEU A 85 1.94 26.54 -10.25
C LEU A 85 1.66 27.82 -11.02
N THR A 86 1.69 27.73 -12.33
CA THR A 86 1.39 28.83 -13.23
C THR A 86 0.52 28.36 -14.39
N TYR A 87 -0.31 29.26 -14.92
CA TYR A 87 -0.97 29.02 -16.18
C TYR A 87 -0.03 29.43 -17.32
N ARG A 88 0.23 28.51 -18.26
CA ARG A 88 1.00 28.79 -19.47
C ARG A 88 0.08 28.71 -20.68
N PRO A 89 -0.16 29.85 -21.39
CA PRO A 89 -0.94 29.83 -22.61
C PRO A 89 -0.33 28.91 -23.67
N ASP A 90 -1.08 27.94 -24.15
CA ASP A 90 -0.68 26.95 -25.17
C ASP A 90 -1.39 27.13 -26.51
N GLY A 91 -2.23 28.16 -26.62
CA GLY A 91 -3.05 28.44 -27.82
C GLY A 91 -4.36 27.67 -27.90
N LEU A 92 -4.67 26.76 -26.95
CA LEU A 92 -5.91 26.01 -26.92
C LEU A 92 -7.16 26.91 -26.83
N LEU A 93 -7.11 28.00 -26.08
CA LEU A 93 -8.23 28.96 -26.01
C LEU A 93 -8.58 29.52 -27.36
N ASN A 94 -7.58 29.84 -28.19
CA ASN A 94 -7.79 30.30 -29.54
C ASN A 94 -8.42 29.22 -30.44
N LEU A 95 -8.04 27.96 -30.23
CA LEU A 95 -8.64 26.82 -30.91
C LEU A 95 -10.11 26.66 -30.51
N TYR A 96 -10.41 26.67 -29.20
CA TYR A 96 -11.78 26.59 -28.70
C TYR A 96 -12.67 27.71 -29.18
N LEU A 97 -12.16 28.96 -29.25
CA LEU A 97 -12.88 30.07 -29.82
C LEU A 97 -13.24 29.84 -31.31
N ARG A 98 -12.31 29.29 -32.10
CA ARG A 98 -12.55 28.99 -33.51
C ARG A 98 -13.57 27.85 -33.69
N GLU A 99 -13.49 26.79 -32.88
CA GLU A 99 -14.42 25.65 -32.90
C GLU A 99 -15.86 26.05 -32.58
N GLN A 100 -16.07 27.17 -31.94
CA GLN A 100 -17.43 27.69 -31.66
C GLN A 100 -18.19 28.13 -32.91
N GLU A 101 -17.50 28.32 -34.05
CA GLU A 101 -18.11 28.72 -35.33
C GLU A 101 -19.04 29.94 -35.15
N PRO A 102 -18.51 31.16 -35.08
CA PRO A 102 -19.29 32.39 -34.79
C PRO A 102 -20.49 32.62 -35.70
N ALA A 103 -20.44 32.13 -36.94
CA ALA A 103 -21.53 32.25 -37.90
C ALA A 103 -22.86 31.63 -37.41
N GLY A 104 -22.77 30.59 -36.58
CA GLY A 104 -23.94 29.92 -36.01
C GLY A 104 -24.36 30.40 -34.62
N TRP A 105 -23.87 31.56 -34.16
CA TRP A 105 -24.03 32.02 -32.77
C TRP A 105 -25.47 31.97 -32.24
N PHE A 106 -26.46 32.40 -33.07
CA PHE A 106 -27.86 32.46 -32.67
C PHE A 106 -28.54 31.09 -32.49
N LEU A 107 -28.04 30.03 -33.13
CA LEU A 107 -28.51 28.65 -32.98
C LEU A 107 -27.88 27.94 -31.76
N LYS A 108 -26.84 28.55 -31.26
CA LYS A 108 -26.00 27.97 -30.17
C LYS A 108 -26.27 28.66 -28.82
N PHE A 109 -27.11 29.68 -28.81
CA PHE A 109 -27.51 30.41 -27.61
C PHE A 109 -28.20 29.48 -26.61
N GLY A 110 -27.78 29.50 -25.33
CA GLY A 110 -28.35 28.67 -24.27
C GLY A 110 -27.87 27.22 -24.25
N LYS A 111 -26.89 26.85 -25.08
CA LYS A 111 -26.21 25.53 -25.01
C LYS A 111 -24.92 25.65 -24.21
N SER A 112 -24.78 24.84 -23.17
CA SER A 112 -23.52 24.74 -22.44
C SER A 112 -22.47 23.96 -23.26
N ARG A 113 -21.21 24.39 -23.16
CA ARG A 113 -20.04 23.75 -23.75
C ARG A 113 -18.93 23.74 -22.73
N THR A 114 -18.40 22.55 -22.49
CA THR A 114 -17.27 22.38 -21.57
C THR A 114 -16.03 21.99 -22.37
N TYR A 115 -14.94 22.68 -22.13
CA TYR A 115 -13.62 22.39 -22.67
C TYR A 115 -12.69 22.04 -21.52
N GLU A 116 -11.79 21.10 -21.78
CA GLU A 116 -10.77 20.74 -20.81
C GLU A 116 -9.63 21.75 -20.81
N ILE A 117 -8.90 21.81 -19.69
CA ILE A 117 -7.70 22.63 -19.54
C ILE A 117 -6.52 21.72 -19.21
N SER A 118 -5.42 21.91 -19.92
CA SER A 118 -4.15 21.19 -19.71
C SER A 118 -2.95 22.11 -19.54
N SER A 119 -3.19 23.40 -19.38
CA SER A 119 -2.17 24.45 -19.43
C SER A 119 -1.62 24.86 -18.06
N PHE A 120 -1.89 24.09 -16.99
CA PHE A 120 -1.27 24.30 -15.70
C PHE A 120 0.12 23.62 -15.68
N VAL A 121 1.14 24.40 -15.32
CA VAL A 121 2.54 23.93 -15.23
C VAL A 121 3.05 24.26 -13.84
N TYR A 122 3.65 23.29 -13.20
CA TYR A 122 4.31 23.46 -11.91
C TYR A 122 5.84 23.54 -12.07
N ASP A 123 6.52 24.10 -11.08
CA ASP A 123 7.96 24.06 -10.96
C ASP A 123 8.38 22.78 -10.22
N GLU A 124 9.13 21.90 -10.90
CA GLU A 124 9.50 20.59 -10.35
C GLU A 124 10.32 20.69 -9.06
N GLN A 125 11.21 21.68 -8.96
CA GLN A 125 12.04 21.86 -7.76
C GLN A 125 11.21 22.38 -6.58
N LYS A 126 10.32 23.33 -6.83
CA LYS A 126 9.41 23.86 -5.81
C LYS A 126 8.44 22.80 -5.34
N LEU A 127 7.80 22.07 -6.26
CA LEU A 127 6.88 20.99 -5.93
C LEU A 127 7.59 19.89 -5.13
N SER A 128 8.79 19.48 -5.54
CA SER A 128 9.59 18.52 -4.80
C SER A 128 9.89 18.99 -3.37
N SER A 129 10.25 20.27 -3.22
CA SER A 129 10.48 20.84 -1.89
C SER A 129 9.22 20.91 -1.05
N ALA A 130 8.10 21.27 -1.65
CA ALA A 130 6.79 21.31 -0.96
C ALA A 130 6.36 19.92 -0.50
N VAL A 131 6.47 18.90 -1.37
CA VAL A 131 6.17 17.52 -1.03
C VAL A 131 7.05 17.00 0.09
N LEU A 132 8.38 17.21 0.02
CA LEU A 132 9.31 16.79 1.07
C LEU A 132 9.11 17.56 2.39
N GLY A 133 8.47 18.73 2.33
CA GLY A 133 8.10 19.53 3.49
C GLY A 133 6.85 19.08 4.21
N LEU A 134 6.05 18.16 3.65
CA LEU A 134 4.85 17.64 4.30
C LEU A 134 5.19 16.94 5.61
N ASP A 135 4.38 17.16 6.64
CA ASP A 135 4.57 16.56 7.96
C ASP A 135 4.49 15.05 7.93
N CYS A 136 3.63 14.49 7.07
CA CYS A 136 3.47 13.04 6.89
C CYS A 136 4.73 12.36 6.30
N LEU A 137 5.62 13.11 5.65
CA LEU A 137 6.89 12.61 5.11
C LEU A 137 8.08 12.81 6.07
N GLN A 138 7.87 13.48 7.21
CA GLN A 138 8.93 13.58 8.21
C GLN A 138 9.16 12.24 8.89
N THR A 139 10.41 11.79 8.95
CA THR A 139 10.79 10.47 9.53
C THR A 139 10.25 10.28 10.96
N ALA A 140 10.18 11.36 11.74
CA ALA A 140 9.65 11.32 13.10
C ALA A 140 8.15 10.98 13.19
N ASN A 141 7.40 11.20 12.10
CA ASN A 141 5.96 10.98 12.01
C ASN A 141 5.61 9.68 11.27
N MET A 142 6.61 9.00 10.72
CA MET A 142 6.43 7.75 10.01
C MET A 142 6.69 6.54 10.90
N THR A 143 5.80 5.56 10.81
CA THR A 143 5.97 4.22 11.41
C THR A 143 6.13 3.23 10.28
N GLU A 144 7.24 2.47 10.29
CA GLU A 144 7.45 1.42 9.28
C GLU A 144 6.41 0.30 9.45
N PRO A 145 5.97 -0.35 8.36
CA PRO A 145 5.12 -1.52 8.44
C PRO A 145 5.85 -2.68 9.12
N VAL A 146 5.10 -3.53 9.80
CA VAL A 146 5.62 -4.73 10.47
C VAL A 146 4.96 -5.95 9.85
N ASP A 147 5.77 -6.93 9.47
CA ASP A 147 5.30 -8.20 8.92
C ASP A 147 4.57 -9.05 9.95
N ALA A 148 3.56 -9.78 9.51
CA ALA A 148 2.98 -10.85 10.31
C ALA A 148 4.05 -11.90 10.65
N ARG A 149 4.03 -12.40 11.88
CA ARG A 149 5.01 -13.36 12.37
C ARG A 149 4.39 -14.35 13.34
N ILE A 150 4.97 -15.54 13.38
CA ILE A 150 4.61 -16.54 14.39
C ILE A 150 5.30 -16.18 15.71
N TYR A 151 4.57 -16.28 16.80
CA TYR A 151 5.10 -16.12 18.16
C TYR A 151 4.60 -17.24 19.08
N GLU A 152 5.36 -17.49 20.15
CA GLU A 152 5.01 -18.49 21.16
C GLU A 152 3.97 -17.94 22.12
N THR A 153 2.97 -18.76 22.44
CA THR A 153 1.96 -18.52 23.48
C THR A 153 2.08 -19.52 24.62
N GLY A 154 1.27 -19.37 25.68
CA GLY A 154 1.22 -20.37 26.77
C GLY A 154 0.92 -21.79 26.27
N ASP A 155 0.07 -21.93 25.24
CA ASP A 155 -0.49 -23.22 24.80
C ASP A 155 0.00 -23.68 23.42
N GLY A 156 0.78 -22.90 22.70
CA GLY A 156 1.18 -23.21 21.33
C GLY A 156 1.92 -22.07 20.66
N PHE A 157 1.65 -21.93 19.39
CA PHE A 157 2.10 -20.82 18.56
C PHE A 157 0.88 -20.12 17.97
N ALA A 158 0.99 -18.83 17.76
CA ALA A 158 -0.03 -18.00 17.12
C ALA A 158 0.62 -17.00 16.16
N ILE A 159 -0.18 -16.39 15.28
CA ILE A 159 0.28 -15.32 14.40
C ILE A 159 0.00 -13.97 15.09
N ALA A 160 1.03 -13.17 15.27
CA ALA A 160 0.92 -11.73 15.43
C ALA A 160 0.62 -11.15 14.06
N PRO A 161 -0.48 -10.42 13.90
CA PRO A 161 -0.84 -9.83 12.62
C PRO A 161 0.17 -8.78 12.18
N GLU A 162 0.15 -8.51 10.90
CA GLU A 162 0.86 -7.38 10.30
C GLU A 162 0.35 -6.04 10.82
N GLU A 163 1.23 -5.02 10.78
CA GLU A 163 0.88 -3.63 11.04
C GLU A 163 1.22 -2.81 9.79
N GLU A 164 0.23 -2.11 9.24
CA GLU A 164 0.38 -1.36 7.99
C GLU A 164 1.34 -0.16 8.12
N GLY A 165 1.51 0.37 9.33
CA GLY A 165 2.33 1.55 9.55
C GLY A 165 1.81 2.81 8.86
N THR A 166 2.64 3.86 8.83
CA THR A 166 2.36 5.15 8.16
C THR A 166 3.50 5.61 7.26
N ALA A 167 4.51 4.76 7.06
CA ALA A 167 5.65 5.11 6.24
C ALA A 167 5.26 5.27 4.77
N LEU A 168 5.60 6.41 4.19
CA LEU A 168 5.32 6.79 2.80
C LEU A 168 6.58 6.61 1.93
N GLU A 169 6.37 6.37 0.64
CA GLU A 169 7.41 6.39 -0.37
C GLU A 169 7.44 7.79 -1.03
N PRO A 170 8.44 8.64 -0.77
CA PRO A 170 8.43 10.04 -1.21
C PRO A 170 8.25 10.21 -2.71
N ARG A 171 8.81 9.29 -3.51
CA ARG A 171 8.66 9.33 -4.97
C ARG A 171 7.22 9.11 -5.41
N LYS A 172 6.53 8.14 -4.80
CA LYS A 172 5.12 7.89 -5.11
C LYS A 172 4.23 9.05 -4.70
N VAL A 173 4.52 9.66 -3.54
CA VAL A 173 3.81 10.86 -3.09
C VAL A 173 4.00 12.00 -4.09
N PHE A 174 5.23 12.26 -4.53
CA PHE A 174 5.49 13.27 -5.56
C PHE A 174 4.70 13.00 -6.84
N ASP A 175 4.75 11.77 -7.35
CA ASP A 175 4.08 11.41 -8.59
C ASP A 175 2.54 11.53 -8.45
N ALA A 176 1.96 11.15 -7.30
CA ALA A 176 0.54 11.29 -7.02
C ALA A 176 0.10 12.76 -6.94
N VAL A 177 0.88 13.59 -6.24
CA VAL A 177 0.64 15.04 -6.11
C VAL A 177 0.77 15.73 -7.47
N ALA A 178 1.82 15.43 -8.23
CA ALA A 178 2.03 15.99 -9.57
C ALA A 178 0.91 15.65 -10.54
N ASN A 179 0.45 14.40 -10.51
CA ASN A 179 -0.70 13.96 -11.31
C ASN A 179 -2.00 14.67 -10.91
N ALA A 180 -2.25 14.83 -9.60
CA ALA A 180 -3.42 15.54 -9.10
C ALA A 180 -3.42 17.02 -9.52
N ILE A 181 -2.27 17.70 -9.41
CA ILE A 181 -2.10 19.10 -9.85
C ILE A 181 -2.34 19.22 -11.36
N THR A 182 -1.76 18.33 -12.16
CA THR A 182 -1.89 18.33 -13.61
C THR A 182 -3.35 18.10 -14.05
N ALA A 183 -4.07 17.25 -13.31
CA ALA A 183 -5.49 16.99 -13.53
C ALA A 183 -6.40 18.10 -12.98
N GLY A 184 -5.87 19.11 -12.27
CA GLY A 184 -6.66 20.16 -11.63
C GLY A 184 -7.51 19.67 -10.46
N ALA A 185 -7.15 18.52 -9.86
CA ALA A 185 -7.89 17.94 -8.74
C ALA A 185 -7.76 18.81 -7.48
N SER A 186 -8.82 18.89 -6.68
CA SER A 186 -8.80 19.66 -5.42
C SER A 186 -8.21 18.86 -4.26
N ARG A 187 -8.05 17.53 -4.40
CA ARG A 187 -7.52 16.62 -3.38
C ARG A 187 -6.83 15.42 -4.01
N VAL A 188 -5.93 14.83 -3.24
CA VAL A 188 -5.31 13.53 -3.53
C VAL A 188 -5.30 12.71 -2.24
N ASN A 189 -5.73 11.45 -2.33
CA ASN A 189 -5.69 10.50 -1.21
C ASN A 189 -4.47 9.60 -1.38
N LEU A 190 -3.52 9.68 -0.44
CA LEU A 190 -2.25 8.93 -0.52
C LEU A 190 -2.43 7.42 -0.31
N GLU A 191 -3.50 7.00 0.38
CA GLU A 191 -3.83 5.57 0.51
C GLU A 191 -4.31 5.00 -0.83
N GLU A 192 -5.29 5.66 -1.45
CA GLU A 192 -5.84 5.25 -2.76
C GLU A 192 -4.77 5.31 -3.85
N ALA A 193 -3.85 6.27 -3.76
CA ALA A 193 -2.72 6.40 -4.68
C ALA A 193 -1.61 5.36 -4.44
N GLY A 194 -1.71 4.53 -3.40
CA GLY A 194 -0.73 3.48 -3.09
C GLY A 194 0.63 4.01 -2.66
N CYS A 195 0.67 5.17 -1.99
CA CYS A 195 1.91 5.83 -1.60
C CYS A 195 2.55 5.24 -0.34
N TYR A 196 1.83 4.44 0.43
CA TYR A 196 2.34 3.83 1.65
C TYR A 196 3.19 2.58 1.37
N LYS A 197 4.23 2.39 2.17
CA LYS A 197 4.92 1.10 2.27
C LYS A 197 3.95 0.06 2.81
N LYS A 198 4.13 -1.19 2.38
CA LYS A 198 3.28 -2.31 2.79
C LYS A 198 4.12 -3.37 3.49
N PRO A 199 3.54 -4.11 4.44
CA PRO A 199 4.15 -5.33 4.95
C PRO A 199 4.48 -6.31 3.82
N ALA A 200 5.57 -7.03 3.92
CA ALA A 200 5.94 -8.07 2.97
C ALA A 200 5.19 -9.37 3.23
N VAL A 201 4.84 -9.64 4.50
CA VAL A 201 4.12 -10.85 4.93
C VAL A 201 2.85 -10.45 5.68
N TYR A 202 1.72 -10.97 5.23
CA TYR A 202 0.41 -10.78 5.86
C TYR A 202 0.00 -12.02 6.64
N ARG A 203 -0.94 -11.88 7.58
CA ARG A 203 -1.45 -12.98 8.43
C ARG A 203 -2.06 -14.14 7.65
N ASP A 204 -2.55 -13.90 6.44
CA ASP A 204 -3.14 -14.89 5.54
C ASP A 204 -2.12 -15.50 4.56
N ASP A 205 -0.84 -15.18 4.71
CA ASP A 205 0.22 -15.79 3.91
C ASP A 205 0.22 -17.31 4.08
N ALA A 206 0.20 -18.03 2.97
CA ALA A 206 0.05 -19.48 2.96
C ALA A 206 1.25 -20.19 3.62
N GLY A 207 2.47 -19.68 3.46
CA GLY A 207 3.69 -20.23 4.09
C GLY A 207 3.65 -20.02 5.60
N LEU A 208 3.26 -18.82 6.04
CA LEU A 208 3.14 -18.51 7.47
C LEU A 208 2.07 -19.40 8.14
N GLN A 209 0.92 -19.58 7.51
CA GLN A 209 -0.16 -20.44 8.00
C GLN A 209 0.24 -21.91 8.05
N LYS A 210 0.93 -22.40 7.01
CA LYS A 210 1.48 -23.77 6.97
C LYS A 210 2.46 -24.00 8.11
N ASN A 211 3.39 -23.07 8.30
CA ASN A 211 4.39 -23.16 9.37
C ASN A 211 3.74 -23.12 10.76
N LEU A 212 2.73 -22.28 10.96
CA LEU A 212 1.96 -22.26 12.22
C LEU A 212 1.33 -23.64 12.51
N GLN A 213 0.70 -24.25 11.51
CA GLN A 213 0.08 -25.57 11.65
C GLN A 213 1.12 -26.64 11.97
N GLN A 214 2.27 -26.63 11.28
CA GLN A 214 3.36 -27.58 11.51
C GLN A 214 3.99 -27.41 12.90
N MET A 215 4.29 -26.19 13.34
CA MET A 215 4.81 -25.90 14.68
C MET A 215 3.86 -26.42 15.77
N ASN A 216 2.58 -26.14 15.63
CA ASN A 216 1.56 -26.61 16.58
C ASN A 216 1.35 -28.13 16.51
N ALA A 217 1.50 -28.76 15.36
CA ALA A 217 1.40 -30.22 15.22
C ALA A 217 2.59 -30.92 15.89
N LEU A 218 3.81 -30.52 15.56
CA LEU A 218 5.04 -31.12 16.10
C LEU A 218 5.12 -30.98 17.62
N THR A 219 4.72 -29.84 18.16
CA THR A 219 4.80 -29.58 19.61
C THR A 219 3.66 -30.19 20.42
N LYS A 220 2.73 -30.94 19.82
CA LYS A 220 1.71 -31.71 20.53
C LYS A 220 2.25 -33.05 21.06
N ALA A 221 3.37 -33.53 20.51
CA ALA A 221 3.93 -34.80 20.93
C ALA A 221 4.31 -34.77 22.42
N TYR A 222 4.05 -35.87 23.08
CA TYR A 222 4.38 -36.10 24.49
C TYR A 222 4.98 -37.50 24.61
N ILE A 223 6.30 -37.59 24.79
CA ILE A 223 7.06 -38.86 24.79
C ILE A 223 7.69 -39.02 26.15
N THR A 224 7.56 -40.19 26.74
CA THR A 224 8.17 -40.53 28.01
C THR A 224 9.22 -41.63 27.81
N TYR A 225 10.45 -41.32 28.14
CA TYR A 225 11.51 -42.30 28.31
C TYR A 225 11.39 -42.89 29.70
N ASP A 226 11.29 -44.21 29.78
CA ASP A 226 11.26 -44.95 31.05
C ASP A 226 12.53 -45.79 31.22
N PHE A 227 13.39 -45.36 32.10
CA PHE A 227 14.65 -46.02 32.42
C PHE A 227 14.55 -46.92 33.65
N GLY A 228 13.31 -47.24 34.07
CA GLY A 228 13.02 -48.08 35.22
C GLY A 228 12.91 -47.30 36.53
N ASP A 229 14.00 -46.78 37.02
CA ASP A 229 14.07 -45.98 38.25
C ASP A 229 13.88 -44.47 37.99
N ARG A 230 14.03 -44.05 36.78
CA ARG A 230 13.96 -42.63 36.35
C ARG A 230 13.18 -42.49 35.07
N LYS A 231 12.52 -41.34 34.89
CA LYS A 231 11.78 -41.00 33.69
C LYS A 231 12.18 -39.63 33.18
N GLU A 232 12.21 -39.51 31.86
CA GLU A 232 12.40 -38.24 31.15
C GLU A 232 11.19 -37.98 30.23
N THR A 233 10.78 -36.74 30.13
CA THR A 233 9.66 -36.35 29.30
C THR A 233 10.13 -35.40 28.22
N VAL A 234 9.81 -35.75 26.98
CA VAL A 234 9.95 -34.87 25.82
C VAL A 234 8.57 -34.30 25.55
N ASP A 235 8.39 -33.11 26.00
CA ASP A 235 7.14 -32.33 25.81
C ASP A 235 7.37 -31.12 24.88
N ARG A 236 6.36 -30.32 24.77
CA ARG A 236 6.39 -29.08 24.00
C ARG A 236 7.60 -28.19 24.35
N ASN A 237 7.95 -28.07 25.64
CA ASN A 237 9.04 -27.18 26.07
C ASN A 237 10.38 -27.63 25.55
N VAL A 238 10.53 -28.91 25.30
CA VAL A 238 11.73 -29.53 24.70
C VAL A 238 11.65 -29.39 23.18
N ILE A 239 10.54 -29.84 22.56
CA ILE A 239 10.39 -29.94 21.10
C ILE A 239 10.45 -28.56 20.43
N LYS A 240 9.88 -27.51 21.03
CA LYS A 240 9.93 -26.15 20.47
C LYS A 240 11.34 -25.65 20.17
N ASN A 241 12.34 -26.11 20.94
CA ASN A 241 13.74 -25.72 20.76
C ASN A 241 14.39 -26.44 19.56
N TRP A 242 13.75 -27.50 19.05
CA TRP A 242 14.25 -28.30 17.91
C TRP A 242 13.67 -27.79 16.59
N LEU A 243 12.68 -26.90 16.62
CA LEU A 243 12.08 -26.36 15.41
C LEU A 243 13.06 -25.44 14.68
N LYS A 244 13.05 -25.52 13.35
CA LYS A 244 13.73 -24.61 12.44
C LYS A 244 12.93 -24.44 11.14
N ILE A 245 13.16 -23.34 10.45
CA ILE A 245 12.69 -23.17 9.06
C ILE A 245 13.82 -23.66 8.15
N ASP A 246 13.50 -24.56 7.23
CA ASP A 246 14.44 -25.10 6.26
C ASP A 246 14.64 -24.17 5.03
N GLU A 247 15.45 -24.61 4.07
CA GLU A 247 15.74 -23.84 2.84
C GLU A 247 14.52 -23.68 1.94
N ASN A 248 13.49 -24.51 2.09
CA ASN A 248 12.22 -24.41 1.35
C ASN A 248 11.22 -23.49 2.06
N GLY A 249 11.55 -22.95 3.24
CA GLY A 249 10.67 -22.14 4.05
C GLY A 249 9.70 -22.95 4.93
N ASP A 250 9.92 -24.26 5.08
CA ASP A 250 9.06 -25.15 5.86
C ASP A 250 9.60 -25.37 7.29
N CYS A 251 8.69 -25.43 8.25
CA CYS A 251 9.03 -25.76 9.63
C CYS A 251 9.33 -27.26 9.76
N VAL A 252 10.52 -27.59 10.21
CA VAL A 252 11.00 -28.97 10.40
C VAL A 252 11.72 -29.13 11.75
N LEU A 253 11.95 -30.38 12.17
CA LEU A 253 12.81 -30.68 13.30
C LEU A 253 14.30 -30.59 12.89
N ASP A 254 15.07 -29.87 13.68
CA ASP A 254 16.52 -29.80 13.52
C ASP A 254 17.18 -31.09 14.08
N ARG A 255 17.59 -32.01 13.17
CA ARG A 255 18.24 -33.26 13.53
C ARG A 255 19.44 -33.04 14.45
N THR A 256 20.21 -31.98 14.27
CA THR A 256 21.39 -31.69 15.09
C THR A 256 21.02 -31.44 16.56
N LYS A 257 19.91 -30.68 16.76
CA LYS A 257 19.40 -30.38 18.11
C LYS A 257 18.79 -31.62 18.77
N VAL A 258 18.07 -32.45 17.99
CA VAL A 258 17.53 -33.73 18.48
C VAL A 258 18.68 -34.69 18.86
N ALA A 259 19.69 -34.80 18.00
CA ALA A 259 20.87 -35.63 18.29
C ALA A 259 21.65 -35.16 19.55
N ALA A 260 21.76 -33.85 19.73
CA ALA A 260 22.37 -33.29 20.94
C ALA A 260 21.58 -33.65 22.21
N TYR A 261 20.24 -33.64 22.13
CA TYR A 261 19.39 -34.09 23.24
C TYR A 261 19.55 -35.58 23.53
N VAL A 262 19.58 -36.44 22.51
CA VAL A 262 19.79 -37.89 22.67
C VAL A 262 21.17 -38.18 23.25
N ASN A 263 22.20 -37.44 22.82
CA ASN A 263 23.54 -37.55 23.41
C ASN A 263 23.52 -37.18 24.91
N ASP A 264 22.84 -36.11 25.29
CA ASP A 264 22.69 -35.76 26.72
C ASP A 264 21.92 -36.82 27.51
N LEU A 265 20.92 -37.48 26.92
CA LEU A 265 20.26 -38.65 27.52
C LEU A 265 21.24 -39.79 27.75
N GLY A 266 22.07 -40.13 26.73
CA GLY A 266 23.13 -41.15 26.87
C GLY A 266 24.09 -40.82 28.01
N TYR A 267 24.60 -39.60 28.06
CA TYR A 267 25.48 -39.15 29.14
C TYR A 267 24.86 -39.30 30.53
N ARG A 268 23.56 -39.06 30.70
CA ARG A 268 22.86 -39.10 31.98
C ARG A 268 22.39 -40.50 32.40
N TYR A 269 22.07 -41.35 31.42
CA TYR A 269 21.35 -42.60 31.68
C TYR A 269 22.07 -43.87 31.25
N ASP A 270 23.09 -43.82 30.38
CA ASP A 270 23.86 -45.03 30.01
C ASP A 270 24.51 -45.64 31.23
N THR A 271 24.44 -46.94 31.29
CA THR A 271 24.99 -47.72 32.40
C THR A 271 26.10 -48.70 31.95
N PHE A 272 26.36 -48.75 30.64
CA PHE A 272 27.41 -49.62 30.09
C PHE A 272 28.76 -49.23 30.65
N GLY A 273 29.47 -50.23 31.20
CA GLY A 273 30.81 -50.05 31.77
C GLY A 273 30.89 -49.20 33.05
N CYS A 274 29.76 -48.82 33.67
CA CYS A 274 29.75 -48.06 34.90
C CYS A 274 30.02 -48.97 36.13
N SER A 275 30.58 -48.39 37.19
CA SER A 275 30.73 -49.13 38.48
C SER A 275 29.35 -49.33 39.12
N ARG A 276 29.16 -50.45 39.83
CA ARG A 276 27.89 -50.82 40.48
C ARG A 276 28.11 -51.45 41.86
N GLN A 277 27.16 -51.23 42.74
CA GLN A 277 27.03 -52.01 43.96
C GLN A 277 26.23 -53.27 43.62
N PHE A 278 26.72 -54.40 44.10
CA PHE A 278 26.10 -55.69 43.93
C PHE A 278 26.06 -56.40 45.25
N THR A 279 24.89 -56.89 45.64
CA THR A 279 24.72 -57.70 46.82
C THR A 279 24.90 -59.22 46.45
N THR A 280 25.91 -59.86 46.95
CA THR A 280 26.15 -61.27 46.71
C THR A 280 25.10 -62.13 47.43
N TYR A 281 24.97 -63.41 47.05
CA TYR A 281 23.98 -64.34 47.63
C TYR A 281 24.14 -64.51 49.16
N ASP A 282 25.37 -64.39 49.70
CA ASP A 282 25.64 -64.40 51.13
C ASP A 282 25.45 -63.01 51.84
N GLY A 283 24.85 -62.07 51.17
CA GLY A 283 24.51 -60.79 51.73
C GLY A 283 25.65 -59.77 51.81
N ARG A 284 26.80 -60.03 51.20
CA ARG A 284 27.89 -59.03 51.15
C ARG A 284 27.67 -58.03 50.01
N GLU A 285 27.90 -56.79 50.28
CA GLU A 285 27.96 -55.74 49.25
C GLU A 285 29.36 -55.68 48.66
N ILE A 286 29.45 -55.82 47.33
CA ILE A 286 30.67 -55.62 46.57
C ILE A 286 30.50 -54.54 45.52
N THR A 287 31.57 -53.83 45.25
CA THR A 287 31.59 -52.86 44.14
C THR A 287 32.17 -53.48 42.91
N LEU A 288 31.42 -53.65 41.86
CA LEU A 288 31.95 -54.00 40.55
C LEU A 288 32.61 -52.76 39.95
N ALA A 289 33.89 -52.86 39.62
CA ALA A 289 34.62 -51.69 39.07
C ALA A 289 34.13 -51.32 37.68
N SER A 290 34.31 -50.04 37.32
CA SER A 290 34.05 -49.54 35.96
C SER A 290 34.98 -50.19 34.92
N GLY A 291 34.55 -50.18 33.62
CA GLY A 291 35.34 -50.74 32.50
C GLY A 291 34.93 -52.13 32.06
N GLY A 292 33.93 -52.79 32.70
CA GLY A 292 33.33 -54.03 32.23
C GLY A 292 32.33 -53.84 31.08
N ASP A 293 31.88 -54.96 30.52
CA ASP A 293 30.91 -55.00 29.40
C ASP A 293 29.43 -55.14 29.84
N TYR A 294 29.18 -54.98 31.14
CA TYR A 294 27.83 -55.01 31.70
C TYR A 294 27.15 -53.64 31.69
N GLY A 295 25.87 -53.65 31.32
CA GLY A 295 25.03 -52.47 31.26
C GLY A 295 24.41 -52.27 29.87
N TRP A 296 23.85 -51.14 29.67
CA TRP A 296 23.27 -50.76 28.40
C TRP A 296 23.66 -49.32 28.05
N ALA A 297 23.63 -49.02 26.76
CA ALA A 297 23.83 -47.67 26.22
C ALA A 297 22.81 -47.39 25.13
N ILE A 298 22.47 -46.14 24.99
CA ILE A 298 21.57 -45.67 23.92
C ILE A 298 22.32 -45.73 22.58
N ASP A 299 21.72 -46.37 21.58
CA ASP A 299 22.15 -46.22 20.19
C ASP A 299 21.67 -44.80 19.72
N GLN A 300 22.61 -43.88 19.81
CA GLN A 300 22.29 -42.47 19.59
C GLN A 300 21.75 -42.15 18.18
N GLU A 301 22.21 -42.85 17.14
CA GLU A 301 21.78 -42.65 15.76
C GLU A 301 20.38 -43.22 15.53
N ALA A 302 20.16 -44.45 15.99
CA ALA A 302 18.84 -45.09 15.90
C ALA A 302 17.81 -44.34 16.74
N GLU A 303 18.16 -43.92 17.96
CA GLU A 303 17.27 -43.19 18.86
C GLU A 303 16.95 -41.79 18.34
N THR A 304 17.94 -41.07 17.77
CA THR A 304 17.68 -39.74 17.13
C THR A 304 16.66 -39.88 16.02
N THR A 305 16.77 -40.91 15.18
CA THR A 305 15.82 -41.16 14.10
C THR A 305 14.45 -41.53 14.63
N GLY A 306 14.38 -42.45 15.58
CA GLY A 306 13.15 -42.91 16.21
C GLY A 306 12.40 -41.77 16.94
N LEU A 307 13.14 -40.94 17.68
CA LEU A 307 12.57 -39.78 18.36
C LEU A 307 11.96 -38.75 17.37
N MET A 308 12.69 -38.46 16.29
CA MET A 308 12.15 -37.57 15.24
C MET A 308 10.87 -38.15 14.62
N GLU A 309 10.83 -39.42 14.28
CA GLU A 309 9.65 -40.09 13.75
C GLU A 309 8.49 -40.12 14.76
N ALA A 310 8.77 -40.29 16.03
CA ALA A 310 7.74 -40.29 17.08
C ALA A 310 7.10 -38.91 17.27
N VAL A 311 7.86 -37.83 17.10
CA VAL A 311 7.36 -36.46 17.17
C VAL A 311 6.50 -36.10 15.95
N ILE A 312 6.79 -36.70 14.78
CA ILE A 312 6.06 -36.41 13.52
C ILE A 312 4.72 -37.16 13.43
N ARG A 313 4.58 -38.29 14.15
CA ARG A 313 3.32 -39.11 14.17
C ARG A 313 2.19 -38.42 14.90
#